data_98c3040d8289b122053523f1924332b5
#
_entry.id   98c3040d8289b122053523f1924332b5
#
_cell.length_a   1.000
_cell.length_b   1.000
_cell.length_c   1.000
_cell.angle_alpha   90.00
_cell.angle_beta   90.00
_cell.angle_gamma   90.00
#
_symmetry.space_group_name_H-M   'P 1'
#
loop_
_entity.id
_entity.type
_entity.pdbx_description
1 polymer ?
#
loop_
_entity_poly.entity_id
_entity_poly.type
_entity_poly.pdbx_seq_one_letter_code
_entity_poly.pdbx_strand_id
1 'polypeptide(L)'
;MLKFIDSGGGPLIMLERDLLPCWGGIFNIGGVANPHRNRVPFEAPNDYDRACEIRSWIAPLHVSNRAGVLFWGDDPYLALVRQGDATFFAVRPYYEIENLQDHIEFAKENPNCFTKDFEASISSSQLIVFDSASPGWDIRGGRLEIDALPGIYEVSTYWQKIPDAEVVFHKFNLRQGR
;
A
#
# COMPACT_ATOMS: atom_id res chain seq x y z
N MET A 1 9.41 11.74 -13.83
CA MET A 1 10.13 11.44 -12.55
C MET A 1 9.16 10.71 -11.64
N LEU A 2 9.56 9.58 -11.06
CA LEU A 2 8.73 8.85 -10.10
C LEU A 2 8.59 9.67 -8.82
N LYS A 3 7.37 9.71 -8.27
CA LYS A 3 7.11 10.27 -6.95
C LYS A 3 7.16 9.14 -5.94
N PHE A 4 7.95 9.31 -4.90
CA PHE A 4 8.03 8.39 -3.78
C PHE A 4 7.41 8.99 -2.53
N ILE A 5 6.92 8.11 -1.67
CA ILE A 5 6.62 8.41 -0.27
C ILE A 5 7.42 7.46 0.61
N ASP A 6 7.66 7.91 1.81
CA ASP A 6 8.20 7.14 2.93
C ASP A 6 7.21 7.13 4.09
N SER A 7 7.43 6.23 5.02
CA SER A 7 6.82 6.29 6.34
C SER A 7 7.90 6.63 7.37
N GLY A 8 7.51 7.19 8.48
CA GLY A 8 8.43 7.47 9.59
C GLY A 8 8.91 6.22 10.35
N GLY A 9 8.99 5.04 9.70
CA GLY A 9 9.44 3.77 10.28
C GLY A 9 8.32 2.76 10.57
N GLY A 10 7.11 2.98 10.03
CA GLY A 10 5.99 2.05 10.11
C GLY A 10 5.51 1.58 8.74
N PRO A 11 4.50 0.71 8.67
CA PRO A 11 3.95 0.28 7.40
C PRO A 11 3.23 1.42 6.66
N LEU A 12 3.25 1.37 5.32
CA LEU A 12 2.36 2.15 4.48
C LEU A 12 1.04 1.40 4.29
N ILE A 13 -0.06 2.14 4.15
CA ILE A 13 -1.36 1.56 3.84
C ILE A 13 -1.94 2.18 2.58
N MET A 14 -2.55 1.35 1.72
CA MET A 14 -3.34 1.77 0.58
C MET A 14 -4.81 1.55 0.87
N LEU A 15 -5.57 2.61 0.82
CA LEU A 15 -7.03 2.59 1.01
C LEU A 15 -7.75 3.20 -0.18
N GLU A 16 -8.97 2.75 -0.41
CA GLU A 16 -9.93 3.47 -1.24
C GLU A 16 -10.24 4.83 -0.58
N ARG A 17 -10.39 5.87 -1.37
CA ARG A 17 -10.58 7.25 -0.87
C ARG A 17 -11.73 7.38 0.12
N ASP A 18 -12.82 6.69 -0.12
CA ASP A 18 -14.01 6.71 0.73
C ASP A 18 -13.86 5.91 2.03
N LEU A 19 -12.81 5.09 2.16
CA LEU A 19 -12.43 4.43 3.42
C LEU A 19 -11.52 5.29 4.31
N LEU A 20 -10.95 6.37 3.81
CA LEU A 20 -10.07 7.22 4.62
C LEU A 20 -10.69 7.66 5.96
N PRO A 21 -11.98 8.09 6.03
CA PRO A 21 -12.59 8.45 7.30
C PRO A 21 -12.66 7.30 8.32
N CYS A 22 -12.55 6.05 7.85
CA CYS A 22 -12.61 4.85 8.70
C CYS A 22 -11.25 4.42 9.25
N TRP A 23 -10.16 5.11 8.89
CA TRP A 23 -8.81 4.81 9.35
C TRP A 23 -8.34 5.83 10.39
N GLY A 24 -8.14 5.39 11.61
CA GLY A 24 -7.75 6.26 12.73
C GLY A 24 -6.24 6.43 12.91
N GLY A 25 -5.42 5.59 12.28
CA GLY A 25 -3.98 5.58 12.55
C GLY A 25 -3.69 5.32 14.03
N ILE A 26 -2.82 6.17 14.63
CA ILE A 26 -2.50 6.08 16.06
C ILE A 26 -3.58 6.67 16.99
N PHE A 27 -4.65 7.26 16.46
CA PHE A 27 -5.62 8.04 17.26
C PHE A 27 -6.95 7.32 17.48
N ASN A 28 -7.25 6.25 16.74
CA ASN A 28 -8.57 5.67 16.80
C ASN A 28 -8.57 4.14 16.76
N ILE A 29 -9.57 3.57 17.39
CA ILE A 29 -9.82 2.15 17.46
C ILE A 29 -11.05 1.84 16.63
N GLY A 30 -10.91 0.95 15.65
CA GLY A 30 -12.06 0.40 14.94
C GLY A 30 -12.80 1.36 14.00
N GLY A 31 -12.12 2.37 13.45
CA GLY A 31 -12.65 3.17 12.35
C GLY A 31 -13.76 4.15 12.69
N VAL A 32 -13.91 4.52 13.97
CA VAL A 32 -14.81 5.62 14.38
C VAL A 32 -14.01 6.91 14.42
N ALA A 33 -14.21 7.78 13.45
CA ALA A 33 -13.59 9.10 13.45
C ALA A 33 -13.96 9.83 14.74
N ASN A 34 -12.97 10.06 15.62
CA ASN A 34 -13.17 10.90 16.79
C ASN A 34 -12.68 12.31 16.45
N PRO A 35 -13.58 13.27 16.17
CA PRO A 35 -13.21 14.65 15.84
C PRO A 35 -12.53 15.39 16.98
N HIS A 36 -12.50 14.84 18.19
CA HIS A 36 -12.04 15.53 19.40
C HIS A 36 -10.63 15.17 19.87
N ARG A 37 -9.79 14.52 19.04
CA ARG A 37 -8.35 14.36 19.31
C ARG A 37 -7.94 13.79 20.68
N ASN A 38 -8.81 13.13 21.40
CA ASN A 38 -8.43 12.51 22.66
C ASN A 38 -7.65 11.24 22.34
N ARG A 39 -6.35 11.24 22.65
CA ARG A 39 -5.55 10.03 22.70
C ARG A 39 -6.29 9.03 23.59
N VAL A 40 -6.80 7.97 22.98
CA VAL A 40 -7.36 6.88 23.78
C VAL A 40 -6.19 6.25 24.54
N PRO A 41 -6.30 6.04 25.84
CA PRO A 41 -5.25 5.34 26.60
C PRO A 41 -4.96 3.97 26.00
N PHE A 42 -3.76 3.47 26.21
CA PHE A 42 -3.15 2.26 25.66
C PHE A 42 -3.87 0.92 25.91
N GLU A 43 -5.15 0.91 26.25
CA GLU A 43 -5.86 -0.31 26.68
C GLU A 43 -6.44 -1.16 25.54
N ALA A 44 -6.42 -0.68 24.28
CA ALA A 44 -6.87 -1.44 23.13
C ALA A 44 -6.07 -1.05 21.87
N PRO A 45 -5.77 -2.01 20.97
CA PRO A 45 -4.97 -1.76 19.77
C PRO A 45 -5.69 -0.74 18.86
N ASN A 46 -4.98 0.32 18.48
CA ASN A 46 -5.43 1.26 17.46
C ASN A 46 -5.21 0.67 16.05
N ASP A 47 -5.61 1.38 15.02
CA ASP A 47 -5.47 0.89 13.64
C ASP A 47 -4.01 0.72 13.22
N TYR A 48 -3.12 1.60 13.70
CA TYR A 48 -1.68 1.49 13.46
C TYR A 48 -1.07 0.27 14.16
N ASP A 49 -1.47 -0.04 15.40
CA ASP A 49 -1.01 -1.24 16.10
C ASP A 49 -1.41 -2.49 15.32
N ARG A 50 -2.64 -2.55 14.82
CA ARG A 50 -3.12 -3.65 13.96
C ARG A 50 -2.29 -3.78 12.68
N ALA A 51 -1.90 -2.65 12.07
CA ALA A 51 -1.03 -2.65 10.91
C ALA A 51 0.36 -3.20 11.24
N CYS A 52 0.92 -2.84 12.40
CA CYS A 52 2.23 -3.28 12.86
C CYS A 52 2.29 -4.77 13.27
N GLU A 53 1.14 -5.40 13.56
CA GLU A 53 1.08 -6.84 13.85
C GLU A 53 1.30 -7.72 12.61
N ILE A 54 1.03 -7.19 11.42
CA ILE A 54 1.20 -7.91 10.15
C ILE A 54 2.69 -7.96 9.80
N ARG A 55 3.22 -9.16 9.56
CA ARG A 55 4.65 -9.40 9.28
C ARG A 55 4.94 -9.79 7.82
N SER A 56 3.94 -9.75 6.97
CA SER A 56 4.10 -10.02 5.53
C SER A 56 4.46 -8.74 4.78
N TRP A 57 5.33 -8.82 3.79
CA TRP A 57 5.75 -7.68 2.95
C TRP A 57 4.60 -6.92 2.31
N ILE A 58 3.53 -7.64 1.99
CA ILE A 58 2.25 -7.11 1.54
C ILE A 58 1.13 -7.98 2.09
N ALA A 59 0.04 -7.39 2.56
CA ALA A 59 -1.11 -8.13 3.08
C ALA A 59 -2.40 -7.32 2.98
N PRO A 60 -3.56 -7.98 2.91
CA PRO A 60 -4.83 -7.31 3.12
C PRO A 60 -5.01 -6.98 4.61
N LEU A 61 -5.58 -5.81 4.89
CA LEU A 61 -5.96 -5.39 6.24
C LEU A 61 -7.41 -4.89 6.21
N HIS A 62 -8.27 -5.47 7.06
CA HIS A 62 -9.67 -5.06 7.11
C HIS A 62 -9.85 -3.68 7.74
N VAL A 63 -10.54 -2.79 7.00
CA VAL A 63 -10.95 -1.46 7.43
C VAL A 63 -12.47 -1.38 7.23
N SER A 64 -13.23 -1.34 8.32
CA SER A 64 -14.69 -1.51 8.29
C SER A 64 -15.08 -2.83 7.62
N ASN A 65 -15.86 -2.80 6.55
CA ASN A 65 -16.33 -3.97 5.81
C ASN A 65 -15.55 -4.27 4.52
N ARG A 66 -14.46 -3.55 4.27
CA ARG A 66 -13.61 -3.71 3.08
C ARG A 66 -12.14 -3.90 3.50
N ALA A 67 -11.30 -4.28 2.54
CA ALA A 67 -9.88 -4.45 2.78
C ALA A 67 -9.08 -3.29 2.20
N GLY A 68 -8.18 -2.72 3.00
CA GLY A 68 -7.02 -2.00 2.51
C GLY A 68 -5.88 -2.96 2.18
N VAL A 69 -4.82 -2.44 1.61
CA VAL A 69 -3.58 -3.19 1.38
C VAL A 69 -2.45 -2.54 2.15
N LEU A 70 -1.80 -3.35 2.97
CA LEU A 70 -0.68 -2.94 3.79
C LEU A 70 0.64 -3.31 3.11
N PHE A 71 1.59 -2.37 3.11
CA PHE A 71 2.98 -2.58 2.69
C PHE A 71 3.86 -2.48 3.93
N TRP A 72 4.36 -3.63 4.38
CA TRP A 72 5.18 -3.72 5.59
C TRP A 72 6.67 -3.71 5.25
N GLY A 73 7.49 -3.22 6.17
CA GLY A 73 8.95 -3.25 6.09
C GLY A 73 9.55 -2.09 6.87
N ASP A 74 10.78 -2.27 7.28
CA ASP A 74 11.57 -1.21 7.87
C ASP A 74 11.85 -0.18 6.78
N ASP A 75 11.46 1.06 7.02
CA ASP A 75 11.66 2.18 6.09
C ASP A 75 11.01 1.98 4.71
N PRO A 76 9.69 1.78 4.61
CA PRO A 76 9.03 1.52 3.35
C PRO A 76 9.04 2.77 2.45
N TYR A 77 9.91 2.75 1.46
CA TYR A 77 9.97 3.73 0.39
C TYR A 77 9.18 3.19 -0.79
N LEU A 78 8.17 3.90 -1.27
CA LEU A 78 7.24 3.37 -2.24
C LEU A 78 6.89 4.39 -3.33
N ALA A 79 6.83 3.93 -4.58
CA ALA A 79 6.23 4.64 -5.71
C ALA A 79 5.12 3.81 -6.35
N LEU A 80 4.17 4.47 -6.99
CA LEU A 80 3.14 3.82 -7.81
C LEU A 80 3.44 4.03 -9.29
N VAL A 81 3.37 2.96 -10.07
CA VAL A 81 3.62 2.96 -11.51
C VAL A 81 2.46 2.28 -12.24
N ARG A 82 1.83 2.97 -13.18
CA ARG A 82 0.74 2.42 -13.99
C ARG A 82 1.27 1.65 -15.19
N GLN A 83 0.58 0.56 -15.54
CA GLN A 83 0.74 -0.17 -16.79
C GLN A 83 -0.63 -0.40 -17.44
N GLY A 84 -1.04 0.54 -18.31
CA GLY A 84 -2.40 0.55 -18.86
C GLY A 84 -3.47 0.85 -17.81
N ASP A 85 -4.72 0.51 -18.10
CA ASP A 85 -5.86 0.82 -17.23
C ASP A 85 -6.13 -0.25 -16.16
N ALA A 86 -5.75 -1.49 -16.45
CA ALA A 86 -6.06 -2.66 -15.62
C ALA A 86 -4.93 -3.10 -14.69
N THR A 87 -3.74 -2.52 -14.81
CA THR A 87 -2.56 -2.95 -14.06
C THR A 87 -1.79 -1.77 -13.51
N PHE A 88 -1.36 -1.89 -12.26
CA PHE A 88 -0.37 -0.99 -11.67
C PHE A 88 0.58 -1.74 -10.74
N PHE A 89 1.71 -1.09 -10.43
CA PHE A 89 2.73 -1.62 -9.54
C PHE A 89 2.94 -0.67 -8.37
N ALA A 90 3.13 -1.23 -7.19
CA ALA A 90 3.80 -0.56 -6.08
C ALA A 90 5.26 -1.01 -6.10
N VAL A 91 6.17 -0.06 -6.31
CA VAL A 91 7.60 -0.28 -6.46
C VAL A 91 8.31 0.18 -5.21
N ARG A 92 9.07 -0.72 -4.58
CA ARG A 92 9.75 -0.51 -3.30
C ARG A 92 11.25 -0.78 -3.47
N PRO A 93 12.05 0.24 -3.79
CA PRO A 93 13.49 0.11 -3.78
C PRO A 93 14.01 0.09 -2.33
N TYR A 94 14.92 -0.83 -2.04
CA TYR A 94 15.76 -0.80 -0.85
C TYR A 94 17.11 -0.25 -1.28
N TYR A 95 17.46 0.90 -0.76
CA TYR A 95 18.59 1.73 -1.16
C TYR A 95 18.37 2.47 -2.49
N GLU A 96 19.28 3.38 -2.78
CA GLU A 96 19.31 4.11 -4.04
C GLU A 96 19.71 3.15 -5.16
N ILE A 97 18.86 3.05 -6.18
CA ILE A 97 19.07 2.15 -7.33
C ILE A 97 19.30 3.00 -8.57
N GLU A 98 20.52 2.90 -9.12
CA GLU A 98 20.79 3.42 -10.43
C GLU A 98 19.91 2.70 -11.48
N ASN A 99 19.36 3.47 -12.43
CA ASN A 99 18.53 2.92 -13.52
C ASN A 99 17.29 2.16 -13.04
N LEU A 100 16.67 2.57 -11.94
CA LEU A 100 15.43 1.96 -11.44
C LEU A 100 14.35 1.81 -12.53
N GLN A 101 14.33 2.71 -13.51
CA GLN A 101 13.39 2.63 -14.63
C GLN A 101 13.58 1.35 -15.45
N ASP A 102 14.80 0.90 -15.69
CA ASP A 102 15.10 -0.32 -16.45
C ASP A 102 14.58 -1.56 -15.71
N HIS A 103 14.68 -1.56 -14.37
CA HIS A 103 14.13 -2.63 -13.54
C HIS A 103 12.59 -2.65 -13.55
N ILE A 104 11.96 -1.47 -13.61
CA ILE A 104 10.51 -1.35 -13.77
C ILE A 104 10.06 -1.90 -15.12
N GLU A 105 10.74 -1.55 -16.21
CA GLU A 105 10.41 -2.07 -17.55
C GLU A 105 10.65 -3.58 -17.60
N PHE A 106 11.74 -4.09 -17.04
CA PHE A 106 11.95 -5.53 -16.92
C PHE A 106 10.80 -6.23 -16.20
N ALA A 107 10.34 -5.69 -15.04
CA ALA A 107 9.23 -6.27 -14.29
C ALA A 107 7.91 -6.28 -15.10
N LYS A 108 7.64 -5.23 -15.88
CA LYS A 108 6.48 -5.15 -16.77
C LYS A 108 6.49 -6.20 -17.88
N GLU A 109 7.67 -6.47 -18.45
CA GLU A 109 7.87 -7.40 -19.57
C GLU A 109 7.93 -8.86 -19.11
N ASN A 110 8.20 -9.14 -17.84
CA ASN A 110 8.38 -10.48 -17.29
C ASN A 110 7.31 -10.88 -16.26
N PRO A 111 6.04 -11.02 -16.67
CA PRO A 111 4.94 -11.31 -15.75
C PRO A 111 5.09 -12.65 -15.01
N ASN A 112 5.86 -13.59 -15.56
CA ASN A 112 6.08 -14.93 -15.00
C ASN A 112 7.04 -14.92 -13.77
N CYS A 113 7.71 -13.80 -13.50
CA CYS A 113 8.56 -13.66 -12.31
C CYS A 113 7.75 -13.41 -11.03
N PHE A 114 6.46 -13.09 -11.16
CA PHE A 114 5.60 -12.77 -10.03
C PHE A 114 4.97 -14.00 -9.39
N THR A 115 5.01 -14.03 -8.07
CA THR A 115 4.29 -15.02 -7.25
C THR A 115 3.02 -14.39 -6.70
N LYS A 116 1.87 -15.07 -6.86
CA LYS A 116 0.60 -14.60 -6.33
C LYS A 116 0.61 -14.61 -4.81
N ASP A 117 0.16 -13.50 -4.21
CA ASP A 117 -0.02 -13.35 -2.76
C ASP A 117 -1.50 -13.55 -2.37
N PHE A 118 -2.37 -12.67 -2.86
CA PHE A 118 -3.81 -12.68 -2.52
C PHE A 118 -4.65 -12.01 -3.61
N GLU A 119 -5.95 -11.91 -3.37
CA GLU A 119 -6.89 -11.11 -4.16
C GLU A 119 -7.41 -9.94 -3.34
N ALA A 120 -7.45 -8.75 -3.95
CA ALA A 120 -8.00 -7.53 -3.36
C ALA A 120 -9.24 -7.10 -4.14
N SER A 121 -10.35 -6.85 -3.45
CA SER A 121 -11.55 -6.25 -4.03
C SER A 121 -11.45 -4.74 -3.90
N ILE A 122 -11.48 -4.02 -5.02
CA ILE A 122 -11.48 -2.57 -5.10
C ILE A 122 -12.82 -2.13 -5.66
N SER A 123 -13.53 -1.29 -4.94
CA SER A 123 -14.87 -0.80 -5.30
C SER A 123 -14.89 0.68 -5.70
N SER A 124 -13.87 1.43 -5.32
CA SER A 124 -13.69 2.84 -5.67
C SER A 124 -12.67 3.02 -6.79
N SER A 125 -12.86 4.04 -7.60
CA SER A 125 -11.92 4.37 -8.68
C SER A 125 -10.63 5.06 -8.20
N GLN A 126 -10.49 5.35 -6.90
CA GLN A 126 -9.37 6.13 -6.38
C GLN A 126 -8.76 5.48 -5.15
N LEU A 127 -7.46 5.18 -5.24
CA LEU A 127 -6.67 4.57 -4.16
C LEU A 127 -5.64 5.59 -3.65
N ILE A 128 -5.48 5.64 -2.34
CA ILE A 128 -4.56 6.53 -1.64
C ILE A 128 -3.59 5.69 -0.83
N VAL A 129 -2.28 5.89 -1.03
CA VAL A 129 -1.22 5.28 -0.20
C VAL A 129 -0.63 6.35 0.69
N PHE A 130 -0.49 6.03 1.98
CA PHE A 130 0.04 6.95 2.99
C PHE A 130 0.62 6.20 4.19
N ASP A 131 1.31 6.91 5.09
CA ASP A 131 1.81 6.34 6.35
C ASP A 131 0.65 5.91 7.25
N SER A 132 0.61 4.64 7.60
CA SER A 132 -0.47 4.05 8.41
C SER A 132 -0.60 4.64 9.82
N ALA A 133 0.42 5.33 10.33
CA ALA A 133 0.35 6.07 11.59
C ALA A 133 -0.53 7.32 11.49
N SER A 134 -0.71 7.87 10.29
CA SER A 134 -1.58 9.02 10.04
C SER A 134 -3.05 8.59 10.03
N PRO A 135 -3.97 9.35 10.64
CA PRO A 135 -5.38 9.13 10.44
C PRO A 135 -5.79 9.54 9.03
N GLY A 136 -6.73 8.80 8.42
CA GLY A 136 -7.13 9.05 7.03
C GLY A 136 -7.79 10.43 6.79
N TRP A 137 -8.31 11.09 7.84
CA TRP A 137 -8.86 12.46 7.76
C TRP A 137 -7.81 13.57 7.93
N ASP A 138 -6.57 13.24 8.36
CA ASP A 138 -5.46 14.17 8.56
C ASP A 138 -4.14 13.48 8.19
N ILE A 139 -4.00 13.14 6.91
CA ILE A 139 -2.78 12.49 6.40
C ILE A 139 -1.64 13.50 6.48
N ARG A 140 -0.70 13.24 7.37
CA ARG A 140 0.52 14.03 7.55
C ARG A 140 1.66 13.38 6.77
N GLY A 141 2.42 14.19 6.08
CA GLY A 141 3.51 13.71 5.23
C GLY A 141 3.08 13.49 3.79
N GLY A 142 3.81 12.61 3.11
CA GLY A 142 3.56 12.28 1.73
C GLY A 142 2.35 11.35 1.52
N ARG A 143 1.71 11.49 0.36
CA ARG A 143 0.75 10.50 -0.12
C ARG A 143 0.92 10.28 -1.61
N LEU A 144 0.58 9.08 -2.07
CA LEU A 144 0.42 8.76 -3.48
C LEU A 144 -1.05 8.50 -3.76
N GLU A 145 -1.46 8.86 -4.95
CA GLU A 145 -2.81 8.62 -5.45
C GLU A 145 -2.72 7.88 -6.78
N ILE A 146 -3.58 6.91 -6.98
CA ILE A 146 -3.72 6.22 -8.25
C ILE A 146 -5.19 5.95 -8.54
N ASP A 147 -5.59 6.23 -9.78
CA ASP A 147 -6.89 5.81 -10.26
C ASP A 147 -6.84 4.32 -10.61
N ALA A 148 -7.84 3.57 -10.21
CA ALA A 148 -7.97 2.14 -10.50
C ALA A 148 -9.39 1.84 -10.97
N LEU A 149 -9.55 0.85 -11.83
CA LEU A 149 -10.88 0.38 -12.20
C LEU A 149 -11.46 -0.44 -11.03
N PRO A 150 -12.75 -0.30 -10.69
CA PRO A 150 -13.37 -1.20 -9.72
C PRO A 150 -13.33 -2.66 -10.19
N GLY A 151 -13.07 -3.58 -9.28
CA GLY A 151 -13.03 -5.02 -9.58
C GLY A 151 -12.17 -5.81 -8.61
N ILE A 152 -11.93 -7.06 -8.96
CA ILE A 152 -11.06 -7.97 -8.20
C ILE A 152 -9.66 -7.93 -8.82
N TYR A 153 -8.68 -7.56 -8.02
CA TYR A 153 -7.29 -7.53 -8.40
C TYR A 153 -6.56 -8.76 -7.86
N GLU A 154 -5.82 -9.43 -8.73
CA GLU A 154 -4.79 -10.35 -8.29
C GLU A 154 -3.57 -9.53 -7.88
N VAL A 155 -3.14 -9.70 -6.63
CA VAL A 155 -1.93 -9.09 -6.08
C VAL A 155 -0.83 -10.12 -6.08
N SER A 156 0.31 -9.77 -6.64
CA SER A 156 1.46 -10.67 -6.78
C SER A 156 2.76 -9.90 -6.58
N THR A 157 3.78 -10.58 -6.06
CA THR A 157 5.07 -9.99 -5.72
C THR A 157 6.20 -10.60 -6.53
N TYR A 158 7.13 -9.75 -6.96
CA TYR A 158 8.42 -10.11 -7.51
C TYR A 158 9.52 -9.39 -6.74
N TRP A 159 10.49 -10.16 -6.26
CA TRP A 159 11.66 -9.66 -5.55
C TRP A 159 12.88 -9.77 -6.45
N GLN A 160 13.43 -8.64 -6.85
CA GLN A 160 14.63 -8.57 -7.67
C GLN A 160 15.84 -8.18 -6.82
N LYS A 161 16.81 -9.07 -6.74
CA LYS A 161 18.12 -8.79 -6.16
C LYS A 161 19.06 -8.25 -7.25
N ILE A 162 19.71 -7.15 -6.96
CA ILE A 162 20.73 -6.53 -7.80
C ILE A 162 22.00 -6.31 -6.95
N PRO A 163 23.18 -6.13 -7.53
CA PRO A 163 24.37 -5.85 -6.72
C PRO A 163 24.11 -4.66 -5.78
N ASP A 164 24.39 -4.87 -4.49
CA ASP A 164 24.30 -3.88 -3.42
C ASP A 164 22.91 -3.26 -3.15
N ALA A 165 21.85 -3.77 -3.79
CA ALA A 165 20.48 -3.28 -3.61
C ALA A 165 19.41 -4.37 -3.87
N GLU A 166 18.19 -4.04 -3.56
CA GLU A 166 17.02 -4.89 -3.84
C GLU A 166 15.83 -4.00 -4.24
N VAL A 167 14.96 -4.53 -5.09
CA VAL A 167 13.69 -3.89 -5.39
C VAL A 167 12.55 -4.91 -5.32
N VAL A 168 11.48 -4.53 -4.66
CA VAL A 168 10.26 -5.33 -4.57
C VAL A 168 9.19 -4.67 -5.42
N PHE A 169 8.60 -5.45 -6.29
CA PHE A 169 7.46 -5.06 -7.13
C PHE A 169 6.22 -5.79 -6.64
N HIS A 170 5.19 -5.06 -6.21
CA HIS A 170 3.87 -5.60 -5.98
C HIS A 170 2.98 -5.21 -7.15
N LYS A 171 2.56 -6.19 -7.93
CA LYS A 171 1.71 -6.01 -9.11
C LYS A 171 0.25 -6.21 -8.73
N PHE A 172 -0.57 -5.25 -9.09
CA PHE A 172 -2.02 -5.29 -9.01
C PHE A 172 -2.58 -5.44 -10.42
N ASN A 173 -3.17 -6.57 -10.72
CA ASN A 173 -3.70 -6.89 -12.04
C ASN A 173 -5.20 -7.18 -11.95
N LEU A 174 -6.02 -6.34 -12.58
CA LEU A 174 -7.47 -6.50 -12.61
C LEU A 174 -7.83 -7.81 -13.32
N ARG A 175 -8.56 -8.68 -12.64
CA ARG A 175 -9.15 -9.85 -13.25
C ARG A 175 -10.31 -9.43 -14.14
N GLN A 176 -10.19 -9.69 -15.42
CA GLN A 176 -11.33 -9.60 -16.32
C GLN A 176 -12.35 -10.67 -15.89
N GLY A 177 -13.59 -10.26 -15.59
CA GLY A 177 -14.65 -11.18 -15.25
C GLY A 177 -14.82 -12.21 -16.39
N ARG A 178 -14.87 -13.49 -16.00
CA ARG A 178 -15.28 -14.57 -16.93
C ARG A 178 -16.77 -14.47 -17.19
#